data_f2d48cee7648abc80c43641c08c4a9fa
#
_entry.id   f2d48cee7648abc80c43641c08c4a9fa
#
_cell.length_a   1.000
_cell.length_b   1.000
_cell.length_c   1.000
_cell.angle_alpha   90.00
_cell.angle_beta   90.00
_cell.angle_gamma   90.00
#
_symmetry.space_group_name_H-M   'P 1'
#
loop_
_entity.id
_entity.type
_entity.pdbx_description
1 polymer ?
#
loop_
_entity_poly.entity_id
_entity_poly.type
_entity_poly.pdbx_seq_one_letter_code
_entity_poly.pdbx_strand_id
1 'polypeptide(L)'
;MKNNELNDRRLQATPRGIGVMCNFYADKAENATVWDVEGNEYIDFAAGIAVLNTGHRHPKVISAIEKQLHAFTHTAYQIVPYEGYVALAERINQRVPIDGPAKTAFFSTGAEAVENAVKIARAYTRRPGLITFGGAFHGRTFMTMALTGKVAPYKLGFGPFPGSVYHAQYPNDLHGVSTNEALKSLERIFKADIAPDQVAAIILEPVQGEGGFNIAPADFMQALRALCDTHGILLIADEVQSGFARTGKLFSMEHHCVKPDLITMAKSLAGGMPLSAVSGRADVMDAPAPGGLGGTYAGNPLAIAAAHAVLDVIDEEDLCTRSAHLGHHLVEVLNKAKEHCPYIADIRAQGSMVAVEFNGPQTGQPSPEFTRQVQERALQDGLLLLSCGVYGNVIRFLYPLTIPEVQFRQALDIISASLTR
;
A
#
# COMPACT_ATOMS: atom_id res chain seq x y z
N MET A 1 -11.84 0.81 31.73
CA MET A 1 -11.66 2.17 31.15
C MET A 1 -12.64 2.31 29.99
N LYS A 2 -13.27 3.46 29.80
CA LYS A 2 -14.25 3.64 28.73
C LYS A 2 -13.62 4.31 27.50
N ASN A 3 -14.16 4.03 26.33
CA ASN A 3 -13.71 4.64 25.06
C ASN A 3 -13.72 6.18 25.13
N ASN A 4 -14.79 6.78 25.67
CA ASN A 4 -14.91 8.23 25.82
C ASN A 4 -13.82 8.83 26.74
N GLU A 5 -13.52 8.17 27.86
CA GLU A 5 -12.45 8.61 28.78
C GLU A 5 -11.07 8.60 28.10
N LEU A 6 -10.79 7.57 27.28
CA LEU A 6 -9.56 7.48 26.48
C LEU A 6 -9.52 8.56 25.41
N ASN A 7 -10.66 8.85 24.77
CA ASN A 7 -10.72 9.92 23.78
C ASN A 7 -10.43 11.30 24.39
N ASP A 8 -10.97 11.60 25.56
CA ASP A 8 -10.69 12.86 26.27
C ASP A 8 -9.20 12.96 26.64
N ARG A 9 -8.61 11.88 27.15
CA ARG A 9 -7.16 11.82 27.43
C ARG A 9 -6.32 12.01 26.17
N ARG A 10 -6.70 11.39 25.05
CA ARG A 10 -6.03 11.56 23.76
C ARG A 10 -6.04 13.02 23.31
N LEU A 11 -7.20 13.67 23.37
CA LEU A 11 -7.33 15.08 22.98
C LEU A 11 -6.42 16.02 23.78
N GLN A 12 -6.12 15.67 25.03
CA GLN A 12 -5.20 16.43 25.88
C GLN A 12 -3.73 16.06 25.65
N ALA A 13 -3.42 14.80 25.33
CA ALA A 13 -2.05 14.27 25.29
C ALA A 13 -1.42 14.26 23.90
N THR A 14 -2.22 14.26 22.82
CA THR A 14 -1.71 14.13 21.45
C THR A 14 -2.11 15.29 20.56
N PRO A 15 -1.26 15.71 19.61
CA PRO A 15 -1.59 16.82 18.72
C PRO A 15 -2.74 16.44 17.77
N ARG A 16 -3.62 17.38 17.47
CA ARG A 16 -4.78 17.20 16.58
C ARG A 16 -4.40 16.77 15.15
N GLY A 17 -3.15 16.98 14.74
CA GLY A 17 -2.64 16.55 13.44
C GLY A 17 -2.58 15.02 13.27
N ILE A 18 -2.62 14.26 14.38
CA ILE A 18 -2.80 12.81 14.35
C ILE A 18 -4.30 12.52 14.25
N GLY A 19 -4.78 12.37 13.02
CA GLY A 19 -6.18 12.01 12.74
C GLY A 19 -6.51 10.61 13.24
N VAL A 20 -7.68 10.46 13.88
CA VAL A 20 -8.23 9.18 14.36
C VAL A 20 -9.60 8.99 13.72
N MET A 21 -9.83 7.84 13.11
CA MET A 21 -11.06 7.56 12.39
C MET A 21 -12.16 6.99 13.30
N CYS A 22 -11.80 6.11 14.25
CA CYS A 22 -12.74 5.44 15.14
C CYS A 22 -12.73 6.06 16.54
N ASN A 23 -13.89 6.07 17.20
CA ASN A 23 -14.04 6.54 18.58
C ASN A 23 -13.91 5.43 19.62
N PHE A 24 -13.46 4.24 19.23
CA PHE A 24 -13.14 3.14 20.14
C PHE A 24 -11.64 2.88 20.20
N TYR A 25 -11.17 2.26 21.28
CA TYR A 25 -9.77 1.99 21.56
C TYR A 25 -9.55 0.49 21.67
N ALA A 26 -8.65 -0.05 20.86
CA ALA A 26 -8.34 -1.46 20.87
C ALA A 26 -7.70 -1.89 22.19
N ASP A 27 -8.20 -2.99 22.77
CA ASP A 27 -7.60 -3.70 23.90
C ASP A 27 -6.79 -4.91 23.44
N LYS A 28 -7.37 -5.71 22.53
CA LYS A 28 -6.72 -6.87 21.93
C LYS A 28 -7.20 -7.09 20.49
N ALA A 29 -6.44 -7.87 19.75
CA ALA A 29 -6.83 -8.28 18.41
C ALA A 29 -6.30 -9.69 18.10
N GLU A 30 -7.01 -10.44 17.27
CA GLU A 30 -6.64 -11.77 16.81
C GLU A 30 -7.18 -12.02 15.41
N ASN A 31 -6.34 -12.46 14.49
CA ASN A 31 -6.64 -12.67 13.07
C ASN A 31 -7.42 -11.49 12.47
N ALA A 32 -8.71 -11.61 12.20
CA ALA A 32 -9.56 -10.57 11.63
C ALA A 32 -10.51 -9.91 12.65
N THR A 33 -10.24 -10.06 13.93
CA THR A 33 -11.07 -9.50 15.02
C THR A 33 -10.29 -8.50 15.85
N VAL A 34 -10.93 -7.37 16.17
CA VAL A 34 -10.46 -6.38 17.15
C VAL A 34 -11.50 -6.25 18.25
N TRP A 35 -11.07 -6.27 19.50
CA TRP A 35 -11.90 -5.95 20.67
C TRP A 35 -11.48 -4.61 21.25
N ASP A 36 -12.47 -3.80 21.56
CA ASP A 36 -12.22 -2.53 22.25
C ASP A 36 -12.12 -2.71 23.78
N VAL A 37 -11.75 -1.63 24.46
CA VAL A 37 -11.59 -1.61 25.92
C VAL A 37 -12.91 -1.79 26.70
N GLU A 38 -14.06 -1.74 26.04
CA GLU A 38 -15.39 -1.99 26.62
C GLU A 38 -15.88 -3.41 26.30
N GLY A 39 -15.10 -4.20 25.54
CA GLY A 39 -15.39 -5.58 25.18
C GLY A 39 -16.21 -5.75 23.91
N ASN A 40 -16.47 -4.68 23.16
CA ASN A 40 -17.15 -4.77 21.87
C ASN A 40 -16.22 -5.41 20.84
N GLU A 41 -16.79 -6.22 19.96
CA GLU A 41 -16.07 -6.97 18.93
C GLU A 41 -16.33 -6.36 17.56
N TYR A 42 -15.26 -6.24 16.73
CA TYR A 42 -15.30 -5.73 15.37
C TYR A 42 -14.58 -6.66 14.43
N ILE A 43 -15.19 -6.97 13.27
CA ILE A 43 -14.49 -7.60 12.15
C ILE A 43 -13.62 -6.53 11.47
N ASP A 44 -12.32 -6.78 11.35
CA ASP A 44 -11.35 -5.80 10.87
C ASP A 44 -11.12 -5.91 9.36
N PHE A 45 -11.82 -5.07 8.59
CA PHE A 45 -11.56 -4.89 7.15
C PHE A 45 -10.65 -3.68 6.87
N ALA A 46 -9.95 -3.18 7.88
CA ALA A 46 -8.88 -2.20 7.74
C ALA A 46 -7.48 -2.84 7.78
N ALA A 47 -7.32 -3.90 8.57
CA ALA A 47 -6.09 -4.65 8.77
C ALA A 47 -4.85 -3.75 8.95
N GLY A 48 -4.99 -2.67 9.75
CA GLY A 48 -3.93 -1.68 9.93
C GLY A 48 -3.54 -0.94 8.66
N ILE A 49 -4.46 -0.72 7.72
CA ILE A 49 -4.24 -0.19 6.36
C ILE A 49 -3.41 -1.16 5.51
N ALA A 50 -3.91 -2.38 5.32
CA ALA A 50 -3.27 -3.47 4.56
C ALA A 50 -1.91 -3.93 5.12
N VAL A 51 -1.69 -3.81 6.42
CA VAL A 51 -0.46 -4.28 7.08
C VAL A 51 -0.56 -5.75 7.47
N LEU A 52 -1.77 -6.24 7.75
CA LEU A 52 -2.01 -7.53 8.37
C LEU A 52 -2.63 -8.53 7.40
N ASN A 53 -1.97 -8.78 6.27
CA ASN A 53 -2.42 -9.82 5.33
C ASN A 53 -2.43 -11.22 5.98
N THR A 54 -1.53 -11.48 6.93
CA THR A 54 -1.48 -12.72 7.72
C THR A 54 -2.34 -12.67 8.99
N GLY A 55 -3.13 -11.61 9.20
CA GLY A 55 -3.95 -11.42 10.40
C GLY A 55 -3.19 -10.88 11.60
N HIS A 56 -3.96 -10.42 12.59
CA HIS A 56 -3.41 -10.00 13.88
C HIS A 56 -2.81 -11.20 14.60
N ARG A 57 -1.57 -11.05 15.06
CA ARG A 57 -0.88 -12.02 15.93
C ARG A 57 -0.84 -13.45 15.37
N HIS A 58 -0.55 -13.60 14.09
CA HIS A 58 -0.39 -14.92 13.51
C HIS A 58 0.60 -15.77 14.33
N PRO A 59 0.28 -17.01 14.77
CA PRO A 59 1.10 -17.79 15.71
C PRO A 59 2.55 -17.96 15.25
N LYS A 60 2.80 -18.21 13.96
CA LYS A 60 4.16 -18.34 13.41
C LYS A 60 4.94 -17.03 13.50
N VAL A 61 4.29 -15.90 13.21
CA VAL A 61 4.90 -14.57 13.29
C VAL A 61 5.28 -14.25 14.75
N ILE A 62 4.36 -14.49 15.69
CA ILE A 62 4.64 -14.29 17.13
C ILE A 62 5.79 -15.17 17.59
N SER A 63 5.77 -16.45 17.26
CA SER A 63 6.84 -17.39 17.65
C SER A 63 8.22 -16.98 17.10
N ALA A 64 8.28 -16.49 15.86
CA ALA A 64 9.52 -16.00 15.26
C ALA A 64 10.06 -14.76 15.99
N ILE A 65 9.16 -13.82 16.34
CA ILE A 65 9.52 -12.62 17.11
C ILE A 65 10.02 -13.00 18.51
N GLU A 66 9.31 -13.88 19.22
CA GLU A 66 9.69 -14.35 20.56
C GLU A 66 11.06 -15.02 20.55
N LYS A 67 11.33 -15.89 19.58
CA LYS A 67 12.65 -16.51 19.42
C LYS A 67 13.74 -15.46 19.22
N GLN A 68 13.52 -14.49 18.35
CA GLN A 68 14.49 -13.41 18.09
C GLN A 68 14.67 -12.49 19.31
N LEU A 69 13.58 -12.21 20.06
CA LEU A 69 13.62 -11.40 21.26
C LEU A 69 14.58 -11.95 22.33
N HIS A 70 14.70 -13.27 22.43
CA HIS A 70 15.62 -13.93 23.34
C HIS A 70 17.07 -13.97 22.83
N ALA A 71 17.32 -13.67 21.55
CA ALA A 71 18.66 -13.62 20.99
C ALA A 71 19.27 -12.21 21.11
N PHE A 72 18.70 -11.26 20.39
CA PHE A 72 19.04 -9.83 20.45
C PHE A 72 17.94 -9.00 19.77
N THR A 73 17.79 -7.75 20.21
CA THR A 73 16.71 -6.86 19.71
C THR A 73 17.22 -5.80 18.74
N HIS A 74 18.52 -5.49 18.75
CA HIS A 74 19.09 -4.42 17.94
C HIS A 74 20.61 -4.55 17.86
N THR A 75 21.18 -4.28 16.67
CA THR A 75 22.65 -4.24 16.47
C THR A 75 23.08 -3.01 15.65
N ALA A 76 22.15 -2.25 15.05
CA ALA A 76 22.41 -1.36 13.93
C ALA A 76 23.18 -2.12 12.83
N TYR A 77 22.46 -2.74 11.87
CA TYR A 77 23.01 -3.70 10.89
C TYR A 77 24.34 -3.27 10.25
N GLN A 78 24.49 -1.96 9.98
CA GLN A 78 25.73 -1.38 9.40
C GLN A 78 26.91 -1.41 10.38
N ILE A 79 26.70 -1.68 11.67
CA ILE A 79 27.77 -1.82 12.68
C ILE A 79 28.08 -3.27 12.92
N VAL A 80 27.05 -4.07 13.26
CA VAL A 80 27.17 -5.52 13.44
C VAL A 80 26.10 -6.20 12.58
N PRO A 81 26.46 -6.69 11.38
CA PRO A 81 25.54 -7.43 10.53
C PRO A 81 25.15 -8.76 11.15
N TYR A 82 24.01 -9.32 10.71
CA TYR A 82 23.52 -10.60 11.18
C TYR A 82 22.83 -11.39 10.06
N GLU A 83 22.87 -12.70 10.19
CA GLU A 83 22.49 -13.67 9.16
C GLU A 83 21.04 -13.50 8.70
N GLY A 84 20.08 -13.31 9.63
CA GLY A 84 18.66 -13.20 9.28
C GLY A 84 18.35 -12.08 8.27
N TYR A 85 19.08 -10.96 8.34
CA TYR A 85 18.96 -9.88 7.35
C TYR A 85 19.40 -10.36 5.96
N VAL A 86 20.54 -11.05 5.87
CA VAL A 86 21.07 -11.56 4.61
C VAL A 86 20.13 -12.59 4.02
N ALA A 87 19.71 -13.56 4.82
CA ALA A 87 18.78 -14.61 4.39
C ALA A 87 17.44 -14.06 3.89
N LEU A 88 16.89 -13.02 4.55
CA LEU A 88 15.68 -12.39 4.07
C LEU A 88 15.88 -11.67 2.73
N ALA A 89 17.02 -10.97 2.56
CA ALA A 89 17.36 -10.34 1.30
C ALA A 89 17.47 -11.38 0.17
N GLU A 90 18.12 -12.50 0.42
CA GLU A 90 18.24 -13.61 -0.54
C GLU A 90 16.85 -14.18 -0.92
N ARG A 91 15.96 -14.40 0.07
CA ARG A 91 14.60 -14.89 -0.19
C ARG A 91 13.77 -13.92 -1.03
N ILE A 92 13.89 -12.61 -0.78
CA ILE A 92 13.20 -11.59 -1.55
C ILE A 92 13.79 -11.48 -2.96
N ASN A 93 15.13 -11.46 -3.10
CA ASN A 93 15.82 -11.39 -4.39
C ASN A 93 15.41 -12.50 -5.35
N GLN A 94 15.10 -13.71 -4.83
CA GLN A 94 14.64 -14.84 -5.62
C GLN A 94 13.19 -14.73 -6.11
N ARG A 95 12.40 -13.80 -5.56
CA ARG A 95 10.95 -13.71 -5.76
C ARG A 95 10.50 -12.42 -6.44
N VAL A 96 11.30 -11.36 -6.34
CA VAL A 96 10.93 -10.07 -6.95
C VAL A 96 10.91 -10.17 -8.47
N PRO A 97 9.90 -9.61 -9.14
CA PRO A 97 9.81 -9.61 -10.60
C PRO A 97 10.75 -8.56 -11.22
N ILE A 98 12.05 -8.75 -11.04
CA ILE A 98 13.15 -7.91 -11.57
C ILE A 98 13.91 -8.69 -12.66
N ASP A 99 14.44 -8.00 -13.66
CA ASP A 99 15.29 -8.63 -14.66
C ASP A 99 16.73 -8.80 -14.16
N GLY A 100 17.25 -10.01 -14.27
CA GLY A 100 18.61 -10.37 -13.88
C GLY A 100 18.79 -10.45 -12.36
N PRO A 101 20.04 -10.35 -11.87
CA PRO A 101 20.33 -10.40 -10.43
C PRO A 101 19.71 -9.23 -9.69
N ALA A 102 19.06 -9.51 -8.56
CA ALA A 102 18.45 -8.51 -7.68
C ALA A 102 19.24 -8.35 -6.37
N LYS A 103 19.13 -7.18 -5.76
CA LYS A 103 19.59 -6.89 -4.38
C LYS A 103 18.50 -6.19 -3.60
N THR A 104 18.48 -6.43 -2.28
CA THR A 104 17.48 -5.86 -1.35
C THR A 104 18.17 -5.14 -0.20
N ALA A 105 17.69 -3.94 0.12
CA ALA A 105 18.05 -3.18 1.31
C ALA A 105 16.80 -2.94 2.15
N PHE A 106 16.91 -3.11 3.49
CA PHE A 106 15.79 -2.92 4.42
C PHE A 106 15.86 -1.57 5.13
N PHE A 107 14.67 -1.02 5.43
CA PHE A 107 14.44 0.22 6.17
C PHE A 107 13.27 0.00 7.14
N SER A 108 12.76 1.08 7.78
CA SER A 108 11.71 0.94 8.80
C SER A 108 10.31 1.24 8.28
N THR A 109 10.16 2.20 7.37
CA THR A 109 8.85 2.67 6.88
C THR A 109 8.77 2.70 5.35
N GLY A 110 7.54 2.63 4.81
CA GLY A 110 7.33 2.77 3.37
C GLY A 110 7.86 4.10 2.80
N ALA A 111 7.74 5.19 3.58
CA ALA A 111 8.32 6.48 3.19
C ALA A 111 9.84 6.42 3.05
N GLU A 112 10.54 5.75 3.97
CA GLU A 112 11.99 5.53 3.87
C GLU A 112 12.36 4.68 2.65
N ALA A 113 11.58 3.63 2.35
CA ALA A 113 11.79 2.83 1.15
C ALA A 113 11.70 3.70 -0.12
N VAL A 114 10.67 4.54 -0.24
CA VAL A 114 10.50 5.44 -1.40
C VAL A 114 11.63 6.50 -1.44
N GLU A 115 11.98 7.12 -0.31
CA GLU A 115 13.11 8.07 -0.23
C GLU A 115 14.41 7.43 -0.73
N ASN A 116 14.69 6.18 -0.31
CA ASN A 116 15.89 5.47 -0.73
C ASN A 116 15.82 4.98 -2.18
N ALA A 117 14.66 4.58 -2.69
CA ALA A 117 14.49 4.30 -4.11
C ALA A 117 14.79 5.52 -4.99
N VAL A 118 14.35 6.72 -4.57
CA VAL A 118 14.69 7.99 -5.22
C VAL A 118 16.20 8.27 -5.16
N LYS A 119 16.83 8.06 -4.01
CA LYS A 119 18.28 8.23 -3.85
C LYS A 119 19.07 7.31 -4.78
N ILE A 120 18.68 6.03 -4.82
CA ILE A 120 19.28 5.01 -5.69
C ILE A 120 19.12 5.41 -7.16
N ALA A 121 17.91 5.78 -7.58
CA ALA A 121 17.63 6.18 -8.95
C ALA A 121 18.47 7.40 -9.38
N ARG A 122 18.57 8.43 -8.54
CA ARG A 122 19.40 9.60 -8.79
C ARG A 122 20.89 9.27 -8.80
N ALA A 123 21.35 8.40 -7.91
CA ALA A 123 22.74 7.97 -7.87
C ALA A 123 23.15 7.22 -9.14
N TYR A 124 22.28 6.34 -9.64
CA TYR A 124 22.50 5.54 -10.85
C TYR A 124 22.48 6.39 -12.11
N THR A 125 21.41 7.16 -12.30
CA THR A 125 21.18 7.90 -13.55
C THR A 125 21.94 9.22 -13.61
N ARG A 126 22.34 9.80 -12.47
CA ARG A 126 22.89 11.17 -12.33
C ARG A 126 21.90 12.25 -12.79
N ARG A 127 20.60 11.98 -12.75
CA ARG A 127 19.52 12.88 -13.18
C ARG A 127 18.68 13.32 -11.98
N PRO A 128 18.16 14.57 -11.94
CA PRO A 128 17.40 15.07 -10.79
C PRO A 128 15.90 14.79 -10.86
N GLY A 129 15.33 14.63 -12.05
CA GLY A 129 13.89 14.63 -12.30
C GLY A 129 13.19 13.35 -11.86
N LEU A 130 11.97 13.50 -11.37
CA LEU A 130 11.08 12.41 -10.99
C LEU A 130 9.71 12.68 -11.57
N ILE A 131 9.06 11.65 -12.06
CA ILE A 131 7.65 11.72 -12.49
C ILE A 131 6.85 10.75 -11.62
N THR A 132 5.70 11.21 -11.17
CA THR A 132 4.70 10.47 -10.41
C THR A 132 3.31 10.76 -11.00
N PHE A 133 2.25 10.29 -10.36
CA PHE A 133 0.90 10.39 -10.93
C PHE A 133 -0.09 11.08 -9.99
N GLY A 134 -1.12 11.69 -10.56
CA GLY A 134 -2.28 12.16 -9.81
C GLY A 134 -2.91 11.01 -9.00
N GLY A 135 -3.37 11.29 -7.78
CA GLY A 135 -3.93 10.29 -6.88
C GLY A 135 -2.91 9.40 -6.15
N ALA A 136 -1.63 9.44 -6.51
CA ALA A 136 -0.59 8.62 -5.88
C ALA A 136 -0.40 8.96 -4.39
N PHE A 137 0.02 7.96 -3.61
CA PHE A 137 0.46 8.13 -2.23
C PHE A 137 1.75 7.37 -1.97
N HIS A 138 2.83 8.09 -1.68
CA HIS A 138 4.16 7.52 -1.50
C HIS A 138 4.76 7.75 -0.10
N GLY A 139 4.05 8.43 0.80
CA GLY A 139 4.48 8.66 2.18
C GLY A 139 4.27 10.09 2.67
N ARG A 140 4.78 10.39 3.87
CA ARG A 140 4.60 11.66 4.58
C ARG A 140 5.92 12.36 4.95
N THR A 141 7.03 12.02 4.31
CA THR A 141 8.29 12.78 4.35
C THR A 141 8.31 13.81 3.20
N PHE A 142 9.21 14.76 3.22
CA PHE A 142 9.16 15.87 2.26
C PHE A 142 9.23 15.43 0.79
N MET A 143 10.12 14.50 0.44
CA MET A 143 10.18 13.98 -0.93
C MET A 143 8.95 13.13 -1.25
N THR A 144 8.53 12.27 -0.34
CA THR A 144 7.34 11.43 -0.58
C THR A 144 6.05 12.24 -0.63
N MET A 145 5.94 13.36 0.12
CA MET A 145 4.85 14.33 -0.04
C MET A 145 4.93 15.05 -1.39
N ALA A 146 6.14 15.41 -1.86
CA ALA A 146 6.29 15.97 -3.21
C ALA A 146 5.77 15.00 -4.29
N LEU A 147 6.03 13.70 -4.15
CA LEU A 147 5.57 12.64 -5.04
C LEU A 147 4.08 12.32 -4.89
N THR A 148 3.46 12.58 -3.73
CA THR A 148 2.05 12.27 -3.48
C THR A 148 1.14 13.15 -4.33
N GLY A 149 0.16 12.55 -5.02
CA GLY A 149 -0.75 13.20 -5.98
C GLY A 149 -2.05 13.74 -5.38
N LYS A 150 -2.10 14.01 -4.06
CA LYS A 150 -3.26 14.52 -3.34
C LYS A 150 -2.84 15.61 -2.35
N VAL A 151 -3.50 16.79 -2.38
CA VAL A 151 -3.13 17.92 -1.51
C VAL A 151 -3.60 17.70 -0.07
N ALA A 152 -4.90 17.64 0.14
CA ALA A 152 -5.47 17.44 1.47
C ALA A 152 -5.62 15.96 1.80
N PRO A 153 -5.25 15.53 3.02
CA PRO A 153 -4.62 16.30 4.10
C PRO A 153 -3.09 16.32 4.05
N TYR A 154 -2.45 15.73 3.04
CA TYR A 154 -1.04 15.31 3.07
C TYR A 154 -0.04 16.45 2.88
N LYS A 155 -0.36 17.44 2.04
CA LYS A 155 0.54 18.52 1.63
C LYS A 155 0.20 19.89 2.23
N LEU A 156 -1.02 20.03 2.74
CA LEU A 156 -1.57 21.32 3.11
C LEU A 156 -0.79 21.96 4.26
N GLY A 157 -0.13 23.11 3.97
CA GLY A 157 0.60 23.87 4.97
C GLY A 157 2.02 23.37 5.26
N PHE A 158 2.55 22.36 4.54
CA PHE A 158 3.86 21.77 4.80
C PHE A 158 4.97 22.18 3.82
N GLY A 159 4.64 22.94 2.75
CA GLY A 159 5.63 23.38 1.76
C GLY A 159 6.70 24.36 2.30
N PRO A 160 7.78 24.64 1.55
CA PRO A 160 8.01 24.13 0.20
C PRO A 160 8.50 22.68 0.18
N PHE A 161 8.17 21.95 -0.90
CA PHE A 161 8.63 20.58 -1.13
C PHE A 161 9.88 20.56 -2.04
N PRO A 162 10.67 19.45 -2.03
CA PRO A 162 11.75 19.26 -2.99
C PRO A 162 11.27 19.41 -4.44
N GLY A 163 12.08 20.12 -5.25
CA GLY A 163 11.79 20.35 -6.65
C GLY A 163 12.10 19.17 -7.57
N SER A 164 11.92 19.40 -8.87
CA SER A 164 12.11 18.41 -9.94
C SER A 164 11.21 17.18 -9.83
N VAL A 165 9.98 17.38 -9.33
CA VAL A 165 8.91 16.36 -9.24
C VAL A 165 7.73 16.82 -10.08
N TYR A 166 7.29 15.99 -11.00
CA TYR A 166 6.23 16.28 -11.97
C TYR A 166 5.12 15.23 -11.87
N HIS A 167 3.87 15.65 -12.07
CA HIS A 167 2.71 14.78 -11.92
C HIS A 167 2.03 14.56 -13.27
N ALA A 168 2.04 13.32 -13.75
CA ALA A 168 1.26 12.87 -14.90
C ALA A 168 -0.14 12.43 -14.46
N GLN A 169 -1.04 12.23 -15.43
CA GLN A 169 -2.33 11.63 -15.16
C GLN A 169 -2.22 10.10 -15.04
N TYR A 170 -2.95 9.52 -14.07
CA TYR A 170 -3.07 8.07 -13.94
C TYR A 170 -4.32 7.60 -14.70
N PRO A 171 -4.27 6.48 -15.44
CA PRO A 171 -5.43 5.99 -16.17
C PRO A 171 -6.59 5.66 -15.24
N ASN A 172 -7.77 6.19 -15.55
CA ASN A 172 -9.03 5.89 -14.87
C ASN A 172 -10.18 6.29 -15.79
N ASP A 173 -10.81 5.33 -16.47
CA ASP A 173 -11.87 5.58 -17.44
C ASP A 173 -13.10 6.23 -16.81
N LEU A 174 -13.46 5.87 -15.57
CA LEU A 174 -14.57 6.50 -14.84
C LEU A 174 -14.35 8.02 -14.67
N HIS A 175 -13.10 8.44 -14.53
CA HIS A 175 -12.71 9.85 -14.38
C HIS A 175 -12.29 10.49 -15.71
N GLY A 176 -12.51 9.81 -16.84
CA GLY A 176 -12.25 10.33 -18.17
C GLY A 176 -10.78 10.36 -18.57
N VAL A 177 -9.92 9.55 -17.92
CA VAL A 177 -8.50 9.45 -18.25
C VAL A 177 -8.20 8.09 -18.86
N SER A 178 -8.19 8.00 -20.18
CA SER A 178 -7.77 6.80 -20.92
C SER A 178 -6.25 6.60 -20.84
N THR A 179 -5.77 5.39 -21.20
CA THR A 179 -4.33 5.11 -21.39
C THR A 179 -3.66 6.17 -22.29
N ASN A 180 -4.31 6.55 -23.40
CA ASN A 180 -3.75 7.53 -24.34
C ASN A 180 -3.61 8.93 -23.70
N GLU A 181 -4.58 9.37 -22.90
CA GLU A 181 -4.51 10.65 -22.21
C GLU A 181 -3.45 10.67 -21.14
N ALA A 182 -3.29 9.56 -20.38
CA ALA A 182 -2.22 9.41 -19.44
C ALA A 182 -0.82 9.49 -20.11
N LEU A 183 -0.63 8.79 -21.24
CA LEU A 183 0.61 8.86 -22.02
C LEU A 183 0.87 10.27 -22.60
N LYS A 184 -0.15 10.93 -23.12
CA LYS A 184 -0.04 12.33 -23.58
C LYS A 184 0.34 13.29 -22.45
N SER A 185 -0.07 13.02 -21.21
CA SER A 185 0.34 13.84 -20.07
C SER A 185 1.83 13.71 -19.79
N LEU A 186 2.42 12.52 -19.97
CA LEU A 186 3.87 12.29 -19.90
C LEU A 186 4.61 13.05 -21.02
N GLU A 187 4.13 12.94 -22.26
CA GLU A 187 4.71 13.67 -23.38
C GLU A 187 4.68 15.21 -23.17
N ARG A 188 3.62 15.72 -22.56
CA ARG A 188 3.51 17.13 -22.20
C ARG A 188 4.57 17.54 -21.19
N ILE A 189 4.79 16.75 -20.15
CA ILE A 189 5.86 16.97 -19.16
C ILE A 189 7.22 17.04 -19.86
N PHE A 190 7.50 16.12 -20.79
CA PHE A 190 8.77 16.11 -21.54
C PHE A 190 8.96 17.30 -22.48
N LYS A 191 7.87 17.94 -22.90
CA LYS A 191 7.94 19.11 -23.79
C LYS A 191 7.93 20.43 -23.06
N ALA A 192 7.29 20.50 -21.88
CA ALA A 192 7.04 21.76 -21.21
C ALA A 192 7.85 21.93 -19.91
N ASP A 193 8.13 20.83 -19.21
CA ASP A 193 8.61 20.91 -17.82
C ASP A 193 10.04 20.40 -17.64
N ILE A 194 10.40 19.24 -18.24
CA ILE A 194 11.72 18.63 -18.09
C ILE A 194 12.06 17.73 -19.30
N ALA A 195 13.30 17.84 -19.80
CA ALA A 195 13.76 16.95 -20.86
C ALA A 195 13.87 15.49 -20.36
N PRO A 196 13.50 14.47 -21.18
CA PRO A 196 13.50 13.07 -20.74
C PRO A 196 14.86 12.57 -20.25
N ASP A 197 15.97 13.09 -20.81
CA ASP A 197 17.33 12.78 -20.36
C ASP A 197 17.72 13.38 -19.01
N GLN A 198 16.88 14.21 -18.41
CA GLN A 198 17.01 14.72 -17.06
C GLN A 198 16.12 14.01 -16.03
N VAL A 199 15.30 13.03 -16.46
CA VAL A 199 14.43 12.26 -15.58
C VAL A 199 15.16 11.00 -15.10
N ALA A 200 15.30 10.88 -13.77
CA ALA A 200 15.91 9.71 -13.13
C ALA A 200 14.95 8.51 -13.12
N ALA A 201 13.70 8.75 -12.72
CA ALA A 201 12.72 7.69 -12.56
C ALA A 201 11.28 8.18 -12.74
N ILE A 202 10.45 7.22 -13.14
CA ILE A 202 8.98 7.29 -13.02
C ILE A 202 8.57 6.31 -11.92
N ILE A 203 7.81 6.80 -10.92
CA ILE A 203 7.29 5.99 -9.83
C ILE A 203 5.78 5.90 -9.91
N LEU A 204 5.24 4.68 -9.76
CA LEU A 204 3.80 4.45 -9.68
C LEU A 204 3.47 3.30 -8.73
N GLU A 205 2.26 3.34 -8.21
CA GLU A 205 1.61 2.18 -7.58
C GLU A 205 0.94 1.36 -8.69
N PRO A 206 1.21 0.04 -8.83
CA PRO A 206 0.50 -0.80 -9.82
C PRO A 206 -1.02 -0.83 -9.57
N VAL A 207 -1.42 -0.69 -8.29
CA VAL A 207 -2.77 -0.39 -7.85
C VAL A 207 -2.67 0.76 -6.85
N GLN A 208 -3.24 1.91 -7.18
CA GLN A 208 -3.20 3.08 -6.30
C GLN A 208 -4.00 2.81 -5.02
N GLY A 209 -3.33 2.82 -3.85
CA GLY A 209 -4.00 2.59 -2.57
C GLY A 209 -4.91 3.74 -2.16
N GLU A 210 -4.32 4.86 -1.79
CA GLU A 210 -5.04 6.06 -1.32
C GLU A 210 -5.81 6.77 -2.46
N GLY A 211 -5.39 6.56 -3.70
CA GLY A 211 -6.03 7.12 -4.89
C GLY A 211 -7.39 6.52 -5.22
N GLY A 212 -7.74 5.35 -4.65
CA GLY A 212 -9.03 4.72 -4.85
C GLY A 212 -8.99 3.33 -5.47
N PHE A 213 -7.91 2.58 -5.29
CA PHE A 213 -7.67 1.26 -5.88
C PHE A 213 -7.76 1.26 -7.41
N ASN A 214 -7.26 2.33 -8.02
CA ASN A 214 -7.12 2.42 -9.47
C ASN A 214 -6.06 1.43 -9.92
N ILE A 215 -6.42 0.53 -10.82
CA ILE A 215 -5.53 -0.52 -11.34
C ILE A 215 -4.91 -0.02 -12.63
N ALA A 216 -3.58 -0.09 -12.76
CA ALA A 216 -2.88 0.27 -13.99
C ALA A 216 -3.26 -0.69 -15.13
N PRO A 217 -3.77 -0.21 -16.27
CA PRO A 217 -4.05 -1.07 -17.43
C PRO A 217 -2.77 -1.70 -18.00
N ALA A 218 -2.89 -2.90 -18.55
CA ALA A 218 -1.73 -3.62 -19.09
C ALA A 218 -1.05 -2.89 -20.27
N ASP A 219 -1.83 -2.29 -21.15
CA ASP A 219 -1.36 -1.48 -22.28
C ASP A 219 -0.60 -0.23 -21.81
N PHE A 220 -1.11 0.43 -20.76
CA PHE A 220 -0.42 1.56 -20.12
C PHE A 220 0.94 1.13 -19.54
N MET A 221 0.98 0.02 -18.80
CA MET A 221 2.23 -0.48 -18.21
C MET A 221 3.26 -0.85 -19.25
N GLN A 222 2.84 -1.49 -20.38
CA GLN A 222 3.72 -1.81 -21.50
C GLN A 222 4.28 -0.53 -22.17
N ALA A 223 3.41 0.44 -22.45
CA ALA A 223 3.84 1.70 -23.05
C ALA A 223 4.77 2.49 -22.11
N LEU A 224 4.48 2.49 -20.79
CA LEU A 224 5.32 3.15 -19.79
C LEU A 224 6.71 2.49 -19.71
N ARG A 225 6.79 1.16 -19.75
CA ARG A 225 8.08 0.45 -19.78
C ARG A 225 8.88 0.80 -21.03
N ALA A 226 8.24 0.76 -22.20
CA ALA A 226 8.89 1.12 -23.47
C ALA A 226 9.40 2.57 -23.47
N LEU A 227 8.63 3.50 -22.90
CA LEU A 227 9.05 4.89 -22.73
C LEU A 227 10.27 5.01 -21.81
N CYS A 228 10.26 4.31 -20.68
CA CYS A 228 11.40 4.27 -19.76
C CYS A 228 12.65 3.71 -20.44
N ASP A 229 12.53 2.61 -21.17
CA ASP A 229 13.64 1.99 -21.89
C ASP A 229 14.22 2.92 -22.97
N THR A 230 13.35 3.60 -23.72
CA THR A 230 13.76 4.53 -24.79
C THR A 230 14.62 5.68 -24.25
N HIS A 231 14.32 6.18 -23.05
CA HIS A 231 14.99 7.35 -22.47
C HIS A 231 15.98 7.02 -21.36
N GLY A 232 16.16 5.74 -21.02
CA GLY A 232 17.02 5.32 -19.91
C GLY A 232 16.51 5.83 -18.57
N ILE A 233 15.19 5.90 -18.38
CA ILE A 233 14.50 6.27 -17.15
C ILE A 233 14.23 5.01 -16.36
N LEU A 234 14.46 5.02 -15.03
CA LEU A 234 14.13 3.88 -14.20
C LEU A 234 12.63 3.84 -13.90
N LEU A 235 12.05 2.64 -13.93
CA LEU A 235 10.68 2.39 -13.50
C LEU A 235 10.70 1.87 -12.06
N ILE A 236 10.05 2.60 -11.16
CA ILE A 236 9.88 2.23 -9.74
C ILE A 236 8.44 1.80 -9.53
N ALA A 237 8.22 0.55 -9.13
CA ALA A 237 6.91 0.07 -8.69
C ALA A 237 6.81 0.21 -7.16
N ASP A 238 5.86 1.03 -6.71
CA ASP A 238 5.55 1.15 -5.29
C ASP A 238 4.53 0.06 -4.91
N GLU A 239 5.02 -1.03 -4.37
CA GLU A 239 4.24 -2.19 -3.92
C GLU A 239 4.01 -2.21 -2.39
N VAL A 240 4.15 -1.06 -1.74
CA VAL A 240 3.97 -0.93 -0.29
C VAL A 240 2.58 -1.40 0.14
N GLN A 241 1.55 -1.18 -0.67
CA GLN A 241 0.19 -1.64 -0.35
C GLN A 241 -0.26 -2.87 -1.16
N SER A 242 0.20 -3.04 -2.38
CA SER A 242 -0.24 -4.08 -3.30
C SER A 242 0.51 -5.41 -3.16
N GLY A 243 1.68 -5.42 -2.54
CA GLY A 243 2.51 -6.60 -2.36
C GLY A 243 2.01 -7.60 -1.32
N PHE A 244 2.76 -8.69 -1.18
CA PHE A 244 2.57 -9.75 -0.18
C PHE A 244 1.18 -10.40 -0.21
N ALA A 245 0.83 -10.95 -1.36
CA ALA A 245 -0.38 -11.69 -1.67
C ALA A 245 -1.68 -10.86 -1.78
N ARG A 246 -1.66 -9.56 -1.45
CA ARG A 246 -2.88 -8.72 -1.46
C ARG A 246 -3.64 -8.78 -2.79
N THR A 247 -2.94 -8.80 -3.92
CA THR A 247 -3.54 -8.80 -5.27
C THR A 247 -3.71 -10.20 -5.87
N GLY A 248 -3.50 -11.29 -5.10
CA GLY A 248 -3.56 -12.66 -5.60
C GLY A 248 -2.23 -13.17 -6.20
N LYS A 249 -1.19 -12.36 -6.15
CA LYS A 249 0.20 -12.68 -6.45
C LYS A 249 1.09 -12.16 -5.33
N LEU A 250 2.34 -12.63 -5.23
CA LEU A 250 3.24 -12.11 -4.20
C LEU A 250 3.51 -10.62 -4.42
N PHE A 251 3.70 -10.21 -5.67
CA PHE A 251 3.80 -8.82 -6.11
C PHE A 251 2.76 -8.50 -7.19
N SER A 252 2.15 -7.32 -7.13
CA SER A 252 1.17 -6.89 -8.13
C SER A 252 1.75 -6.77 -9.54
N MET A 253 3.04 -6.45 -9.66
CA MET A 253 3.73 -6.40 -10.95
C MET A 253 3.73 -7.74 -11.70
N GLU A 254 3.52 -8.86 -11.02
CA GLU A 254 3.39 -10.18 -11.67
C GLU A 254 2.11 -10.32 -12.54
N HIS A 255 1.13 -9.41 -12.37
CA HIS A 255 -0.04 -9.33 -13.27
C HIS A 255 0.27 -8.66 -14.61
N HIS A 256 1.42 -7.99 -14.72
CA HIS A 256 1.83 -7.27 -15.91
C HIS A 256 2.96 -8.01 -16.63
N CYS A 257 3.02 -7.88 -17.95
CA CYS A 257 4.11 -8.45 -18.77
C CYS A 257 5.35 -7.54 -18.80
N VAL A 258 5.55 -6.72 -17.77
CA VAL A 258 6.68 -5.79 -17.64
C VAL A 258 7.31 -5.93 -16.27
N LYS A 259 8.61 -5.62 -16.19
CA LYS A 259 9.38 -5.66 -14.96
C LYS A 259 9.90 -4.27 -14.62
N PRO A 260 9.77 -3.84 -13.35
CA PRO A 260 10.36 -2.58 -12.92
C PRO A 260 11.86 -2.72 -12.68
N ASP A 261 12.55 -1.58 -12.56
CA ASP A 261 13.96 -1.55 -12.17
C ASP A 261 14.14 -1.58 -10.65
N LEU A 262 13.18 -0.99 -9.91
CA LEU A 262 13.11 -0.96 -8.46
C LEU A 262 11.70 -1.25 -7.98
N ILE A 263 11.59 -1.93 -6.83
CA ILE A 263 10.31 -2.17 -6.11
C ILE A 263 10.47 -1.68 -4.68
N THR A 264 9.50 -0.90 -4.18
CA THR A 264 9.40 -0.54 -2.76
C THR A 264 8.37 -1.41 -2.06
N MET A 265 8.67 -1.84 -0.84
CA MET A 265 7.87 -2.76 -0.03
C MET A 265 7.79 -2.28 1.41
N ALA A 266 6.67 -2.53 2.08
CA ALA A 266 6.48 -2.32 3.52
C ALA A 266 5.22 -3.06 3.99
N LYS A 267 4.47 -2.48 4.94
CA LYS A 267 3.17 -2.97 5.43
C LYS A 267 3.18 -4.48 5.70
N SER A 268 2.55 -5.26 4.83
CA SER A 268 2.41 -6.71 5.02
C SER A 268 3.72 -7.50 4.95
N LEU A 269 4.83 -6.87 4.60
CA LEU A 269 6.17 -7.50 4.61
C LEU A 269 6.50 -8.15 5.97
N ALA A 270 6.10 -7.54 7.08
CA ALA A 270 6.48 -8.02 8.42
C ALA A 270 5.31 -8.17 9.41
N GLY A 271 4.07 -8.31 8.92
CA GLY A 271 2.91 -8.73 9.72
C GLY A 271 2.63 -7.84 10.95
N GLY A 272 2.84 -6.53 10.84
CA GLY A 272 2.63 -5.55 11.91
C GLY A 272 3.91 -4.96 12.50
N MET A 273 5.07 -5.57 12.27
CA MET A 273 6.36 -5.00 12.70
C MET A 273 6.85 -3.94 11.68
N PRO A 274 7.43 -2.81 12.15
CA PRO A 274 7.97 -1.78 11.26
C PRO A 274 9.13 -2.31 10.43
N LEU A 275 8.89 -2.55 9.15
CA LEU A 275 9.90 -2.95 8.17
C LEU A 275 9.47 -2.47 6.78
N SER A 276 10.45 -2.01 6.02
CA SER A 276 10.31 -1.73 4.59
C SER A 276 11.56 -2.15 3.84
N ALA A 277 11.46 -2.23 2.52
CA ALA A 277 12.58 -2.61 1.68
C ALA A 277 12.52 -1.91 0.32
N VAL A 278 13.69 -1.78 -0.29
CA VAL A 278 13.88 -1.55 -1.72
C VAL A 278 14.58 -2.75 -2.29
N SER A 279 13.99 -3.35 -3.31
CA SER A 279 14.64 -4.37 -4.15
C SER A 279 14.76 -3.86 -5.57
N GLY A 280 15.82 -4.22 -6.25
CA GLY A 280 16.01 -3.81 -7.63
C GLY A 280 17.17 -4.53 -8.29
N ARG A 281 17.38 -4.21 -9.56
CA ARG A 281 18.52 -4.70 -10.32
C ARG A 281 19.82 -4.42 -9.56
N ALA A 282 20.70 -5.42 -9.51
CA ALA A 282 21.91 -5.34 -8.72
C ALA A 282 22.81 -4.14 -9.11
N ASP A 283 22.93 -3.86 -10.41
CA ASP A 283 23.70 -2.73 -10.92
C ASP A 283 23.13 -1.37 -10.47
N VAL A 284 21.81 -1.26 -10.40
CA VAL A 284 21.09 -0.06 -9.92
C VAL A 284 21.24 0.09 -8.41
N MET A 285 21.05 -1.01 -7.68
CA MET A 285 21.14 -1.01 -6.21
C MET A 285 22.56 -0.71 -5.69
N ASP A 286 23.59 -1.03 -6.46
CA ASP A 286 25.00 -0.78 -6.13
C ASP A 286 25.49 0.63 -6.50
N ALA A 287 24.66 1.48 -7.10
CA ALA A 287 25.06 2.82 -7.52
C ALA A 287 25.41 3.79 -6.37
N PRO A 288 24.72 3.77 -5.22
CA PRO A 288 25.15 4.58 -4.06
C PRO A 288 26.47 4.08 -3.48
N ALA A 289 27.35 5.00 -3.10
CA ALA A 289 28.58 4.67 -2.41
C ALA A 289 28.31 4.01 -1.03
N PRO A 290 29.25 3.21 -0.50
CA PRO A 290 29.13 2.65 0.84
C PRO A 290 28.82 3.71 1.89
N GLY A 291 27.84 3.44 2.77
CA GLY A 291 27.32 4.39 3.75
C GLY A 291 26.26 5.38 3.20
N GLY A 292 25.96 5.34 1.90
CA GLY A 292 24.92 6.19 1.29
C GLY A 292 23.49 5.77 1.62
N LEU A 293 23.27 4.51 1.96
CA LEU A 293 21.99 3.96 2.41
C LEU A 293 22.13 3.46 3.85
N GLY A 294 21.03 3.50 4.61
CA GLY A 294 20.99 2.95 5.97
C GLY A 294 20.06 3.71 6.90
N GLY A 295 20.11 3.34 8.16
CA GLY A 295 19.33 3.90 9.27
C GLY A 295 19.60 3.11 10.54
N THR A 296 19.61 3.78 11.70
CA THR A 296 19.91 3.11 12.99
C THR A 296 18.99 1.91 13.25
N TYR A 297 17.71 2.02 12.95
CA TYR A 297 16.71 0.96 13.13
C TYR A 297 16.40 0.17 11.85
N ALA A 298 17.03 0.51 10.73
CA ALA A 298 16.81 -0.13 9.44
C ALA A 298 17.13 -1.62 9.52
N GLY A 299 16.18 -2.47 9.08
CA GLY A 299 16.33 -3.92 9.19
C GLY A 299 16.38 -4.39 10.64
N ASN A 300 15.44 -3.93 11.49
CA ASN A 300 15.35 -4.39 12.89
C ASN A 300 15.23 -5.92 12.97
N PRO A 301 16.00 -6.61 13.85
CA PRO A 301 16.02 -8.07 13.93
C PRO A 301 14.66 -8.72 14.19
N LEU A 302 13.81 -8.10 15.03
CA LEU A 302 12.47 -8.64 15.31
C LEU A 302 11.57 -8.54 14.07
N ALA A 303 11.67 -7.43 13.34
CA ALA A 303 10.91 -7.22 12.11
C ALA A 303 11.40 -8.14 10.98
N ILE A 304 12.70 -8.38 10.88
CA ILE A 304 13.28 -9.34 9.93
C ILE A 304 12.80 -10.77 10.25
N ALA A 305 12.81 -11.18 11.52
CA ALA A 305 12.29 -12.49 11.94
C ALA A 305 10.78 -12.63 11.61
N ALA A 306 10.01 -11.58 11.87
CA ALA A 306 8.60 -11.53 11.49
C ALA A 306 8.40 -11.68 9.99
N ALA A 307 9.19 -11.00 9.16
CA ALA A 307 9.09 -11.06 7.71
C ALA A 307 9.40 -12.44 7.13
N HIS A 308 10.37 -13.17 7.71
CA HIS A 308 10.60 -14.57 7.37
C HIS A 308 9.36 -15.42 7.61
N ALA A 309 8.73 -15.28 8.77
CA ALA A 309 7.51 -16.01 9.12
C ALA A 309 6.31 -15.60 8.24
N VAL A 310 6.20 -14.34 7.87
CA VAL A 310 5.15 -13.86 6.93
C VAL A 310 5.29 -14.55 5.57
N LEU A 311 6.49 -14.65 5.03
CA LEU A 311 6.72 -15.36 3.77
C LEU A 311 6.38 -16.85 3.88
N ASP A 312 6.72 -17.49 5.02
CA ASP A 312 6.35 -18.89 5.27
C ASP A 312 4.83 -19.08 5.32
N VAL A 313 4.11 -18.19 6.02
CA VAL A 313 2.63 -18.22 6.07
C VAL A 313 2.00 -18.01 4.69
N ILE A 314 2.52 -17.07 3.89
CA ILE A 314 2.01 -16.83 2.53
C ILE A 314 2.12 -18.10 1.68
N ASP A 315 3.26 -18.80 1.77
CA ASP A 315 3.52 -20.01 0.99
C ASP A 315 2.71 -21.22 1.51
N GLU A 316 2.75 -21.47 2.83
CA GLU A 316 2.15 -22.66 3.43
C GLU A 316 0.62 -22.63 3.45
N GLU A 317 0.01 -21.44 3.58
CA GLU A 317 -1.44 -21.25 3.56
C GLU A 317 -1.97 -20.85 2.19
N ASP A 318 -1.11 -20.84 1.16
CA ASP A 318 -1.43 -20.45 -0.22
C ASP A 318 -2.24 -19.13 -0.29
N LEU A 319 -1.75 -18.10 0.40
CA LEU A 319 -2.48 -16.85 0.54
C LEU A 319 -2.67 -16.11 -0.78
N CYS A 320 -1.87 -16.38 -1.80
CA CYS A 320 -2.09 -15.82 -3.14
C CYS A 320 -3.40 -16.34 -3.76
N THR A 321 -3.58 -17.66 -3.80
CA THR A 321 -4.82 -18.28 -4.30
C THR A 321 -6.01 -17.89 -3.42
N ARG A 322 -5.83 -17.90 -2.09
CA ARG A 322 -6.88 -17.49 -1.16
C ARG A 322 -7.31 -16.03 -1.36
N SER A 323 -6.36 -15.12 -1.59
CA SER A 323 -6.65 -13.71 -1.91
C SER A 323 -7.54 -13.58 -3.15
N ALA A 324 -7.21 -14.29 -4.23
CA ALA A 324 -8.01 -14.27 -5.45
C ALA A 324 -9.44 -14.80 -5.20
N HIS A 325 -9.57 -15.88 -4.44
CA HIS A 325 -10.86 -16.48 -4.10
C HIS A 325 -11.75 -15.55 -3.23
N LEU A 326 -11.19 -14.98 -2.15
CA LEU A 326 -11.92 -14.06 -1.29
C LEU A 326 -12.34 -12.79 -2.05
N GLY A 327 -11.43 -12.22 -2.87
CA GLY A 327 -11.73 -11.06 -3.70
C GLY A 327 -12.87 -11.32 -4.70
N HIS A 328 -12.88 -12.49 -5.33
CA HIS A 328 -13.94 -12.90 -6.24
C HIS A 328 -15.31 -12.92 -5.55
N HIS A 329 -15.43 -13.56 -4.38
CA HIS A 329 -16.66 -13.61 -3.61
C HIS A 329 -17.17 -12.23 -3.17
N LEU A 330 -16.26 -11.35 -2.74
CA LEU A 330 -16.63 -9.98 -2.40
C LEU A 330 -17.18 -9.22 -3.63
N VAL A 331 -16.53 -9.37 -4.79
CA VAL A 331 -17.00 -8.74 -6.04
C VAL A 331 -18.38 -9.26 -6.45
N GLU A 332 -18.68 -10.54 -6.27
CA GLU A 332 -20.02 -11.09 -6.52
C GLU A 332 -21.09 -10.42 -5.64
N VAL A 333 -20.80 -10.23 -4.34
CA VAL A 333 -21.70 -9.54 -3.41
C VAL A 333 -21.91 -8.08 -3.81
N LEU A 334 -20.82 -7.37 -4.16
CA LEU A 334 -20.88 -5.97 -4.58
C LEU A 334 -21.67 -5.80 -5.90
N ASN A 335 -21.51 -6.71 -6.86
CA ASN A 335 -22.27 -6.69 -8.10
C ASN A 335 -23.78 -6.91 -7.87
N LYS A 336 -24.15 -7.83 -6.98
CA LYS A 336 -25.56 -8.00 -6.58
C LYS A 336 -26.11 -6.77 -5.87
N ALA A 337 -25.32 -6.15 -4.98
CA ALA A 337 -25.73 -4.92 -4.33
C ALA A 337 -25.90 -3.75 -5.32
N LYS A 338 -25.09 -3.69 -6.38
CA LYS A 338 -25.17 -2.67 -7.43
C LYS A 338 -26.54 -2.66 -8.14
N GLU A 339 -27.23 -3.79 -8.26
CA GLU A 339 -28.57 -3.89 -8.85
C GLU A 339 -29.62 -3.06 -8.05
N HIS A 340 -29.35 -2.83 -6.76
CA HIS A 340 -30.29 -2.18 -5.83
C HIS A 340 -29.72 -0.90 -5.19
N CYS A 341 -28.43 -0.58 -5.41
CA CYS A 341 -27.76 0.60 -4.90
C CYS A 341 -27.29 1.50 -6.04
N PRO A 342 -28.09 2.50 -6.43
CA PRO A 342 -27.77 3.36 -7.59
C PRO A 342 -26.57 4.29 -7.36
N TYR A 343 -26.03 4.35 -6.14
CA TYR A 343 -24.80 5.08 -5.84
C TYR A 343 -23.53 4.38 -6.32
N ILE A 344 -23.56 3.05 -6.55
CA ILE A 344 -22.37 2.30 -6.97
C ILE A 344 -22.03 2.65 -8.42
N ALA A 345 -21.02 3.48 -8.60
CA ALA A 345 -20.52 3.90 -9.91
C ALA A 345 -19.59 2.84 -10.50
N ASP A 346 -18.64 2.33 -9.69
CA ASP A 346 -17.65 1.36 -10.14
C ASP A 346 -17.23 0.38 -9.04
N ILE A 347 -16.83 -0.82 -9.44
CA ILE A 347 -16.27 -1.87 -8.59
C ILE A 347 -14.95 -2.30 -9.21
N ARG A 348 -13.85 -2.12 -8.49
CA ARG A 348 -12.50 -2.48 -8.94
C ARG A 348 -11.92 -3.58 -8.08
N ALA A 349 -11.24 -4.54 -8.70
CA ALA A 349 -10.64 -5.66 -7.98
C ALA A 349 -9.41 -6.22 -8.67
N GLN A 350 -8.38 -6.49 -7.88
CA GLN A 350 -7.26 -7.34 -8.24
C GLN A 350 -6.94 -8.21 -7.01
N GLY A 351 -7.29 -9.50 -7.08
CA GLY A 351 -7.28 -10.37 -5.89
C GLY A 351 -8.18 -9.79 -4.78
N SER A 352 -7.64 -9.71 -3.57
CA SER A 352 -8.31 -9.10 -2.40
C SER A 352 -8.04 -7.60 -2.24
N MET A 353 -7.52 -6.95 -3.26
CA MET A 353 -7.47 -5.49 -3.33
C MET A 353 -8.73 -5.01 -4.06
N VAL A 354 -9.83 -4.90 -3.33
CA VAL A 354 -11.18 -4.61 -3.83
C VAL A 354 -11.66 -3.27 -3.32
N ALA A 355 -12.28 -2.47 -4.20
CA ALA A 355 -12.90 -1.20 -3.84
C ALA A 355 -14.23 -0.98 -4.56
N VAL A 356 -15.09 -0.18 -3.94
CA VAL A 356 -16.33 0.31 -4.54
C VAL A 356 -16.35 1.84 -4.50
N GLU A 357 -16.63 2.46 -5.63
CA GLU A 357 -16.72 3.91 -5.77
C GLU A 357 -18.17 4.36 -5.88
N PHE A 358 -18.50 5.46 -5.18
CA PHE A 358 -19.86 5.97 -5.08
C PHE A 358 -20.00 7.35 -5.71
N ASN A 359 -20.98 7.48 -6.61
CA ASN A 359 -21.40 8.73 -7.17
C ASN A 359 -22.90 8.96 -6.89
N GLY A 360 -23.31 10.22 -6.79
CA GLY A 360 -24.72 10.57 -6.67
C GLY A 360 -25.51 10.14 -7.91
N PRO A 361 -26.58 9.35 -7.78
CA PRO A 361 -27.28 8.75 -8.91
C PRO A 361 -27.92 9.77 -9.87
N GLN A 362 -28.22 10.97 -9.38
CA GLN A 362 -28.83 12.04 -10.19
C GLN A 362 -27.78 13.02 -10.75
N THR A 363 -26.65 13.16 -10.07
CA THR A 363 -25.63 14.17 -10.40
C THR A 363 -24.44 13.58 -11.14
N GLY A 364 -24.18 12.28 -10.99
CA GLY A 364 -22.96 11.61 -11.45
C GLY A 364 -21.70 12.05 -10.70
N GLN A 365 -21.82 12.96 -9.70
CA GLN A 365 -20.68 13.50 -8.97
C GLN A 365 -20.28 12.58 -7.80
N PRO A 366 -19.00 12.60 -7.37
CA PRO A 366 -18.54 11.84 -6.22
C PRO A 366 -19.40 12.07 -4.98
N SER A 367 -19.72 11.00 -4.25
CA SER A 367 -20.57 11.04 -3.06
C SER A 367 -19.84 10.59 -1.77
N PRO A 368 -18.97 11.45 -1.20
CA PRO A 368 -18.27 11.13 0.06
C PRO A 368 -19.25 11.00 1.24
N GLU A 369 -20.40 11.66 1.18
CA GLU A 369 -21.42 11.55 2.23
C GLU A 369 -22.05 10.16 2.27
N PHE A 370 -22.43 9.60 1.12
CA PHE A 370 -22.93 8.22 1.08
C PHE A 370 -21.87 7.22 1.52
N THR A 371 -20.61 7.42 1.12
CA THR A 371 -19.47 6.62 1.59
C THR A 371 -19.38 6.60 3.11
N ARG A 372 -19.49 7.76 3.75
CA ARG A 372 -19.49 7.88 5.22
C ARG A 372 -20.70 7.15 5.85
N GLN A 373 -21.89 7.29 5.28
CA GLN A 373 -23.09 6.59 5.76
C GLN A 373 -22.89 5.05 5.72
N VAL A 374 -22.33 4.50 4.64
CA VAL A 374 -22.03 3.07 4.53
C VAL A 374 -21.02 2.63 5.57
N GLN A 375 -19.97 3.41 5.82
CA GLN A 375 -18.98 3.12 6.89
C GLN A 375 -19.63 3.13 8.27
N GLU A 376 -20.47 4.11 8.57
CA GLU A 376 -21.16 4.24 9.87
C GLU A 376 -22.13 3.07 10.11
N ARG A 377 -22.90 2.65 9.10
CA ARG A 377 -23.79 1.49 9.18
C ARG A 377 -23.02 0.19 9.40
N ALA A 378 -21.96 -0.03 8.62
CA ALA A 378 -21.10 -1.20 8.78
C ALA A 378 -20.48 -1.26 10.19
N LEU A 379 -20.00 -0.13 10.71
CA LEU A 379 -19.42 -0.05 12.05
C LEU A 379 -20.47 -0.33 13.15
N GLN A 380 -21.69 0.15 12.99
CA GLN A 380 -22.79 -0.17 13.92
C GLN A 380 -23.11 -1.66 13.98
N ASP A 381 -22.94 -2.35 12.86
CA ASP A 381 -23.13 -3.80 12.76
C ASP A 381 -21.82 -4.59 13.04
N GLY A 382 -20.76 -3.93 13.57
CA GLY A 382 -19.51 -4.56 13.99
C GLY A 382 -18.49 -4.79 12.89
N LEU A 383 -18.54 -4.08 11.75
CA LEU A 383 -17.57 -4.19 10.66
C LEU A 383 -16.82 -2.87 10.45
N LEU A 384 -15.49 -2.93 10.56
CA LEU A 384 -14.60 -1.78 10.33
C LEU A 384 -14.22 -1.66 8.85
N LEU A 385 -14.64 -0.59 8.17
CA LEU A 385 -14.33 -0.27 6.78
C LEU A 385 -13.49 1.00 6.65
N LEU A 386 -12.65 1.07 5.62
CA LEU A 386 -11.86 2.26 5.28
C LEU A 386 -12.33 2.92 4.00
N SER A 387 -12.35 4.26 3.99
CA SER A 387 -12.51 5.04 2.76
C SER A 387 -11.16 5.47 2.18
N CYS A 388 -11.18 5.81 0.90
CA CYS A 388 -10.07 6.39 0.14
C CYS A 388 -10.60 7.16 -1.08
N GLY A 389 -9.72 7.38 -2.09
CA GLY A 389 -10.05 8.15 -3.27
C GLY A 389 -9.76 9.63 -3.10
N VAL A 390 -9.51 10.30 -4.21
CA VAL A 390 -9.20 11.74 -4.22
C VAL A 390 -10.35 12.55 -3.63
N TYR A 391 -11.58 12.11 -3.88
CA TYR A 391 -12.81 12.76 -3.39
C TYR A 391 -13.38 12.13 -2.12
N GLY A 392 -12.75 11.08 -1.55
CA GLY A 392 -13.24 10.39 -0.35
C GLY A 392 -14.53 9.59 -0.57
N ASN A 393 -14.81 9.21 -1.82
CA ASN A 393 -16.03 8.52 -2.24
C ASN A 393 -15.83 7.05 -2.57
N VAL A 394 -14.73 6.45 -2.09
CA VAL A 394 -14.38 5.05 -2.34
C VAL A 394 -14.30 4.32 -1.00
N ILE A 395 -14.93 3.16 -0.87
CA ILE A 395 -14.65 2.19 0.20
C ILE A 395 -13.67 1.15 -0.34
N ARG A 396 -12.62 0.88 0.42
CA ARG A 396 -11.63 -0.16 0.17
C ARG A 396 -11.72 -1.26 1.22
N PHE A 397 -11.59 -2.49 0.78
CA PHE A 397 -11.71 -3.68 1.62
C PHE A 397 -10.31 -4.27 1.84
N LEU A 398 -9.85 -4.30 3.09
CA LEU A 398 -8.47 -4.65 3.46
C LEU A 398 -8.41 -5.71 4.55
N TYR A 399 -9.30 -6.70 4.49
CA TYR A 399 -9.34 -7.80 5.45
C TYR A 399 -8.06 -8.64 5.45
N PRO A 400 -7.70 -9.27 6.59
CA PRO A 400 -6.66 -10.31 6.61
C PRO A 400 -6.99 -11.44 5.66
N LEU A 401 -6.00 -11.93 4.90
CA LEU A 401 -6.21 -13.04 3.96
C LEU A 401 -6.44 -14.38 4.69
N THR A 402 -6.06 -14.44 5.97
CA THR A 402 -6.27 -15.57 6.87
C THR A 402 -7.64 -15.55 7.57
N ILE A 403 -8.52 -14.61 7.22
CA ILE A 403 -9.85 -14.48 7.83
C ILE A 403 -10.62 -15.80 7.77
N PRO A 404 -11.26 -16.28 8.88
CA PRO A 404 -12.10 -17.44 8.86
C PRO A 404 -13.31 -17.27 7.93
N GLU A 405 -13.67 -18.33 7.21
CA GLU A 405 -14.74 -18.31 6.21
C GLU A 405 -16.09 -17.84 6.77
N VAL A 406 -16.42 -18.27 8.00
CA VAL A 406 -17.67 -17.88 8.67
C VAL A 406 -17.68 -16.36 8.93
N GLN A 407 -16.56 -15.82 9.41
CA GLN A 407 -16.43 -14.41 9.70
C GLN A 407 -16.42 -13.57 8.42
N PHE A 408 -15.78 -14.08 7.35
CA PHE A 408 -15.81 -13.42 6.05
C PHE A 408 -17.24 -13.33 5.49
N ARG A 409 -18.03 -14.42 5.55
CA ARG A 409 -19.46 -14.41 5.14
C ARG A 409 -20.28 -13.41 5.95
N GLN A 410 -20.09 -13.38 7.28
CA GLN A 410 -20.75 -12.39 8.14
C GLN A 410 -20.43 -10.96 7.70
N ALA A 411 -19.16 -10.68 7.37
CA ALA A 411 -18.76 -9.37 6.86
C ALA A 411 -19.42 -9.04 5.52
N LEU A 412 -19.54 -10.02 4.60
CA LEU A 412 -20.23 -9.83 3.32
C LEU A 412 -21.73 -9.51 3.51
N ASP A 413 -22.40 -10.15 4.47
CA ASP A 413 -23.79 -9.84 4.80
C ASP A 413 -23.95 -8.42 5.34
N ILE A 414 -23.04 -7.98 6.21
CA ILE A 414 -23.01 -6.60 6.74
C ILE A 414 -22.77 -5.59 5.62
N ILE A 415 -21.82 -5.87 4.70
CA ILE A 415 -21.54 -5.00 3.53
C ILE A 415 -22.80 -4.86 2.68
N SER A 416 -23.44 -5.97 2.32
CA SER A 416 -24.67 -5.97 1.52
C SER A 416 -25.78 -5.14 2.18
N ALA A 417 -26.02 -5.37 3.47
CA ALA A 417 -27.02 -4.62 4.23
C ALA A 417 -26.69 -3.13 4.32
N SER A 418 -25.42 -2.76 4.51
CA SER A 418 -24.99 -1.36 4.62
C SER A 418 -25.15 -0.58 3.32
N LEU A 419 -25.09 -1.25 2.16
CA LEU A 419 -25.25 -0.64 0.84
C LEU A 419 -26.73 -0.45 0.44
N THR A 420 -27.64 -1.26 1.00
CA THR A 420 -29.05 -1.31 0.57
C THR A 420 -30.05 -0.68 1.56
N ARG A 421 -29.59 -0.25 2.73
CA ARG A 421 -30.41 0.46 3.75
C ARG A 421 -30.70 1.92 3.43
#